data_a5971fcd8b503c30b109b0ac2633ffb9
#
_entry.id   a5971fcd8b503c30b109b0ac2633ffb9
#
_cell.length_a   1.000
_cell.length_b   1.000
_cell.length_c   1.000
_cell.angle_alpha   90.00
_cell.angle_beta   90.00
_cell.angle_gamma   90.00
#
_symmetry.space_group_name_H-M   'P 1'
#
loop_
_entity.id
_entity.type
_entity.pdbx_description
1 polymer ?
#
loop_
_entity_poly.entity_id
_entity_poly.type
_entity_poly.pdbx_seq_one_letter_code
_entity_poly.pdbx_strand_id
1 'polypeptide(L)'
;VVSALVNRRGHLMVEKIAARLPAQDELNLNPEERHGDAGDAEVVVIGMGRAGFAAYQRLTDHYRLRVAGVDSDGPRIQRLAAEGLRVIEGDATDLYFWNQLRRSDSVRIAVLAMPRHGANVTALECLRESGFSGKVAAVARYDDEVQWAREHGVGIAFNVYAGAGLELADQV
;
A
#
# COMPACT_ATOMS: atom_id res chain seq x y z
N VAL A 1 -35.20 -27.71 7.05
CA VAL A 1 -34.21 -28.81 7.12
C VAL A 1 -33.53 -29.03 5.75
N VAL A 2 -34.22 -28.76 4.62
CA VAL A 2 -33.67 -29.01 3.26
C VAL A 2 -32.60 -27.97 2.85
N SER A 3 -32.65 -26.73 3.37
CA SER A 3 -31.76 -25.64 3.00
C SER A 3 -30.32 -25.83 3.50
N ALA A 4 -30.11 -26.49 4.64
CA ALA A 4 -28.78 -26.71 5.22
C ALA A 4 -27.97 -27.82 4.50
N LEU A 5 -28.65 -28.77 3.87
CA LEU A 5 -28.00 -29.87 3.13
C LEU A 5 -27.49 -29.42 1.75
N VAL A 6 -28.16 -28.46 1.12
CA VAL A 6 -27.77 -27.91 -0.20
C VAL A 6 -26.50 -27.05 -0.06
N ASN A 7 -26.40 -26.28 1.04
CA ASN A 7 -25.22 -25.41 1.27
C ASN A 7 -23.97 -26.22 1.57
N ARG A 8 -24.07 -27.33 2.30
CA ARG A 8 -22.91 -28.19 2.64
C ARG A 8 -22.34 -28.95 1.43
N ARG A 9 -23.19 -29.30 0.46
CA ARG A 9 -22.73 -29.93 -0.81
C ARG A 9 -22.17 -28.91 -1.79
N GLY A 10 -22.66 -27.68 -1.78
CA GLY A 10 -22.13 -26.57 -2.58
C GLY A 10 -20.69 -26.24 -2.24
N HIS A 11 -20.32 -26.13 -0.97
CA HIS A 11 -18.93 -25.85 -0.55
C HIS A 11 -17.96 -26.96 -0.97
N LEU A 12 -18.32 -28.23 -0.80
CA LEU A 12 -17.47 -29.37 -1.22
C LEU A 12 -17.29 -29.48 -2.74
N MET A 13 -18.24 -28.95 -3.51
CA MET A 13 -18.14 -28.93 -4.97
C MET A 13 -17.28 -27.78 -5.47
N VAL A 14 -17.35 -26.63 -4.83
CA VAL A 14 -16.49 -25.46 -5.11
C VAL A 14 -15.03 -25.77 -4.79
N GLU A 15 -14.75 -26.40 -3.64
CA GLU A 15 -13.37 -26.79 -3.28
C GLU A 15 -12.77 -27.85 -4.25
N LYS A 16 -13.59 -28.79 -4.73
CA LYS A 16 -13.14 -29.79 -5.73
C LYS A 16 -12.93 -29.20 -7.12
N ILE A 17 -13.65 -28.14 -7.48
CA ILE A 17 -13.47 -27.42 -8.75
C ILE A 17 -12.24 -26.52 -8.63
N ALA A 18 -12.08 -25.79 -7.52
CA ALA A 18 -10.91 -24.95 -7.26
C ALA A 18 -9.59 -25.76 -7.25
N ALA A 19 -9.61 -26.98 -6.70
CA ALA A 19 -8.44 -27.89 -6.70
C ALA A 19 -8.10 -28.48 -8.08
N ARG A 20 -8.97 -28.35 -9.08
CA ARG A 20 -8.77 -28.85 -10.45
C ARG A 20 -8.47 -27.74 -11.48
N LEU A 21 -8.60 -26.50 -11.11
CA LEU A 21 -8.10 -25.41 -11.94
C LEU A 21 -6.57 -25.43 -11.86
N PRO A 22 -5.87 -25.53 -13.00
CA PRO A 22 -4.42 -25.37 -12.98
C PRO A 22 -4.14 -24.00 -12.34
N ALA A 23 -3.21 -23.97 -11.38
CA ALA A 23 -2.68 -22.71 -10.90
C ALA A 23 -2.26 -21.91 -12.15
N GLN A 24 -2.82 -20.73 -12.36
CA GLN A 24 -2.36 -19.87 -13.43
C GLN A 24 -0.88 -19.63 -13.17
N ASP A 25 -0.04 -20.10 -14.07
CA ASP A 25 1.39 -19.86 -14.02
C ASP A 25 1.59 -18.34 -14.11
N GLU A 26 1.99 -17.72 -13.00
CA GLU A 26 2.31 -16.29 -12.91
C GLU A 26 3.41 -15.89 -13.93
N LEU A 27 4.13 -16.86 -14.48
CA LEU A 27 5.14 -16.69 -15.53
C LEU A 27 4.55 -16.29 -16.90
N ASN A 28 3.25 -16.47 -17.11
CA ASN A 28 2.56 -16.14 -18.36
C ASN A 28 1.70 -14.87 -18.27
N LEU A 29 1.69 -14.18 -17.13
CA LEU A 29 1.05 -12.87 -17.03
C LEU A 29 1.88 -11.85 -17.81
N ASN A 30 1.22 -11.10 -18.71
CA ASN A 30 1.84 -9.96 -19.37
C ASN A 30 2.45 -9.02 -18.31
N PRO A 31 3.54 -8.30 -18.62
CA PRO A 31 4.12 -7.32 -17.70
C PRO A 31 3.10 -6.31 -17.15
N GLU A 32 2.02 -6.05 -17.89
CA GLU A 32 0.89 -5.18 -17.52
C GLU A 32 -0.05 -5.82 -16.48
N GLU A 33 -0.02 -7.15 -16.30
CA GLU A 33 -0.85 -7.88 -15.34
C GLU A 33 -0.16 -8.13 -14.00
N ARG A 34 1.09 -7.70 -13.83
CA ARG A 34 1.84 -7.76 -12.57
C ARG A 34 1.44 -6.63 -11.62
N HIS A 35 0.14 -6.53 -11.33
CA HIS A 35 -0.37 -5.60 -10.34
C HIS A 35 0.17 -6.00 -8.94
N GLY A 36 0.95 -5.11 -8.32
CA GLY A 36 1.39 -5.28 -6.93
C GLY A 36 2.82 -5.81 -6.72
N ASP A 37 3.60 -6.07 -7.78
CA ASP A 37 5.01 -6.44 -7.59
C ASP A 37 5.89 -5.21 -7.35
N ALA A 38 6.35 -5.05 -6.11
CA ALA A 38 7.30 -4.01 -5.74
C ALA A 38 8.76 -4.33 -6.15
N GLY A 39 9.01 -5.52 -6.70
CA GLY A 39 10.35 -5.98 -7.04
C GLY A 39 11.28 -5.96 -5.84
N ASP A 40 12.43 -5.29 -5.97
CA ASP A 40 13.43 -5.13 -4.92
C ASP A 40 13.26 -3.87 -4.06
N ALA A 41 12.09 -3.20 -4.10
CA ALA A 41 11.84 -2.01 -3.31
C ALA A 41 11.91 -2.31 -1.79
N GLU A 42 12.60 -1.43 -1.06
CA GLU A 42 12.70 -1.48 0.41
C GLU A 42 11.60 -0.67 1.08
N VAL A 43 11.09 0.32 0.36
CA VAL A 43 10.05 1.23 0.83
C VAL A 43 8.92 1.28 -0.17
N VAL A 44 7.68 1.23 0.31
CA VAL A 44 6.50 1.57 -0.48
C VAL A 44 5.86 2.85 0.04
N VAL A 45 5.52 3.75 -0.87
CA VAL A 45 4.80 5.00 -0.58
C VAL A 45 3.40 4.88 -1.14
N ILE A 46 2.41 4.83 -0.26
CA ILE A 46 1.00 4.64 -0.58
C ILE A 46 0.31 6.00 -0.69
N GLY A 47 -0.19 6.29 -1.89
CA GLY A 47 -0.76 7.59 -2.24
C GLY A 47 0.29 8.53 -2.82
N MET A 48 0.39 8.56 -4.15
CA MET A 48 1.35 9.39 -4.90
C MET A 48 0.80 10.81 -5.20
N GLY A 49 0.04 11.35 -4.26
CA GLY A 49 -0.33 12.77 -4.22
C GLY A 49 0.85 13.66 -3.80
N ARG A 50 0.59 14.94 -3.48
CA ARG A 50 1.67 15.91 -3.17
C ARG A 50 2.61 15.45 -2.05
N ALA A 51 2.06 14.98 -0.93
CA ALA A 51 2.87 14.55 0.21
C ALA A 51 3.64 13.25 -0.10
N GLY A 52 2.98 12.25 -0.70
CA GLY A 52 3.62 10.98 -1.06
C GLY A 52 4.67 11.15 -2.13
N PHE A 53 4.43 11.95 -3.15
CA PHE A 53 5.42 12.25 -4.18
C PHE A 53 6.67 12.93 -3.59
N ALA A 54 6.50 13.93 -2.71
CA ALA A 54 7.63 14.58 -2.03
C ALA A 54 8.41 13.59 -1.14
N ALA A 55 7.71 12.71 -0.43
CA ALA A 55 8.34 11.65 0.36
C ALA A 55 9.11 10.67 -0.54
N TYR A 56 8.50 10.22 -1.64
CA TYR A 56 9.14 9.35 -2.63
C TYR A 56 10.46 9.95 -3.12
N GLN A 57 10.42 11.19 -3.62
CA GLN A 57 11.62 11.88 -4.11
C GLN A 57 12.70 11.99 -3.02
N ARG A 58 12.33 12.40 -1.81
CA ARG A 58 13.29 12.55 -0.72
C ARG A 58 13.95 11.22 -0.32
N LEU A 59 13.15 10.15 -0.26
CA LEU A 59 13.63 8.81 0.06
C LEU A 59 14.57 8.27 -1.03
N THR A 60 14.25 8.52 -2.30
CA THR A 60 15.06 8.08 -3.44
C THR A 60 16.31 8.92 -3.60
N ASP A 61 16.17 10.26 -3.65
CA ASP A 61 17.27 11.15 -4.09
C ASP A 61 18.27 11.42 -2.96
N HIS A 62 17.77 11.61 -1.75
CA HIS A 62 18.61 11.96 -0.61
C HIS A 62 19.05 10.71 0.17
N TYR A 63 18.14 9.81 0.49
CA TYR A 63 18.44 8.61 1.29
C TYR A 63 18.88 7.42 0.46
N ARG A 64 18.79 7.50 -0.88
CA ARG A 64 19.21 6.45 -1.83
C ARG A 64 18.52 5.11 -1.60
N LEU A 65 17.31 5.12 -1.08
CA LEU A 65 16.51 3.92 -0.88
C LEU A 65 15.83 3.50 -2.19
N ARG A 66 15.60 2.20 -2.34
CA ARG A 66 14.79 1.67 -3.43
C ARG A 66 13.33 1.82 -3.05
N VAL A 67 12.63 2.73 -3.70
CA VAL A 67 11.25 3.11 -3.40
C VAL A 67 10.32 2.69 -4.53
N ALA A 68 9.15 2.17 -4.19
CA ALA A 68 8.03 2.04 -5.12
C ALA A 68 6.87 2.92 -4.64
N GLY A 69 6.31 3.71 -5.53
CA GLY A 69 5.09 4.48 -5.27
C GLY A 69 3.85 3.69 -5.64
N VAL A 70 2.79 3.80 -4.88
CA VAL A 70 1.50 3.12 -5.11
C VAL A 70 0.38 4.15 -5.12
N ASP A 71 -0.51 4.07 -6.09
CA ASP A 71 -1.72 4.89 -6.14
C ASP A 71 -2.82 4.14 -6.91
N SER A 72 -4.08 4.38 -6.58
CA SER A 72 -5.22 3.83 -7.30
C SER A 72 -5.65 4.68 -8.51
N ASP A 73 -5.02 5.84 -8.73
CA ASP A 73 -5.26 6.73 -9.86
C ASP A 73 -4.39 6.29 -11.05
N GLY A 74 -4.91 5.42 -11.92
CA GLY A 74 -4.21 4.90 -13.10
C GLY A 74 -3.59 5.98 -13.98
N PRO A 75 -4.30 7.06 -14.37
CA PRO A 75 -3.73 8.18 -15.11
C PRO A 75 -2.52 8.84 -14.42
N ARG A 76 -2.54 8.93 -13.09
CA ARG A 76 -1.40 9.43 -12.32
C ARG A 76 -0.23 8.48 -12.40
N ILE A 77 -0.47 7.19 -12.21
CA ILE A 77 0.56 6.14 -12.28
C ILE A 77 1.21 6.13 -13.66
N GLN A 78 0.43 6.16 -14.73
CA GLN A 78 0.97 6.20 -16.11
C GLN A 78 1.87 7.41 -16.34
N ARG A 79 1.48 8.61 -15.88
CA ARG A 79 2.31 9.81 -15.99
C ARG A 79 3.63 9.67 -15.21
N LEU A 80 3.57 9.22 -13.96
CA LEU A 80 4.76 9.05 -13.13
C LEU A 80 5.70 7.96 -13.69
N ALA A 81 5.14 6.89 -14.23
CA ALA A 81 5.93 5.85 -14.90
C ALA A 81 6.63 6.40 -16.16
N ALA A 82 5.97 7.25 -16.96
CA ALA A 82 6.56 7.92 -18.11
C ALA A 82 7.71 8.89 -17.72
N GLU A 83 7.67 9.43 -16.50
CA GLU A 83 8.75 10.23 -15.90
C GLU A 83 9.89 9.37 -15.35
N GLY A 84 9.82 8.03 -15.46
CA GLY A 84 10.85 7.09 -15.03
C GLY A 84 10.76 6.68 -13.55
N LEU A 85 9.66 7.01 -12.85
CA LEU A 85 9.48 6.59 -11.48
C LEU A 85 9.03 5.13 -11.39
N ARG A 86 9.48 4.42 -10.38
CA ARG A 86 8.94 3.09 -10.06
C ARG A 86 7.62 3.25 -9.34
N VAL A 87 6.54 2.98 -10.04
CA VAL A 87 5.18 3.14 -9.53
C VAL A 87 4.31 1.95 -9.89
N ILE A 88 3.33 1.65 -9.05
CA ILE A 88 2.42 0.52 -9.14
C ILE A 88 1.00 1.04 -9.00
N GLU A 89 0.12 0.66 -9.92
CA GLU A 89 -1.31 0.87 -9.74
C GLU A 89 -1.84 -0.14 -8.73
N GLY A 90 -2.49 0.34 -7.67
CA GLY A 90 -3.03 -0.53 -6.63
C GLY A 90 -3.86 0.22 -5.60
N ASP A 91 -4.80 -0.50 -5.00
CA ASP A 91 -5.64 0.01 -3.92
C ASP A 91 -5.17 -0.57 -2.58
N ALA A 92 -4.54 0.27 -1.78
CA ALA A 92 -4.05 -0.14 -0.46
C ALA A 92 -5.18 -0.36 0.58
N THR A 93 -6.43 -0.05 0.25
CA THR A 93 -7.59 -0.42 1.07
C THR A 93 -8.09 -1.84 0.76
N ASP A 94 -7.44 -2.56 -0.17
CA ASP A 94 -7.71 -3.94 -0.50
C ASP A 94 -6.61 -4.86 0.10
N LEU A 95 -7.03 -5.84 0.88
CA LEU A 95 -6.14 -6.85 1.48
C LEU A 95 -5.40 -7.67 0.41
N TYR A 96 -6.01 -7.90 -0.75
CA TYR A 96 -5.37 -8.63 -1.85
C TYR A 96 -4.10 -7.92 -2.33
N PHE A 97 -4.13 -6.59 -2.46
CA PHE A 97 -2.95 -5.79 -2.81
C PHE A 97 -1.79 -6.05 -1.83
N TRP A 98 -2.03 -6.00 -0.52
CA TRP A 98 -1.01 -6.24 0.49
C TRP A 98 -0.47 -7.67 0.48
N ASN A 99 -1.32 -8.65 0.22
CA ASN A 99 -0.92 -10.05 0.08
C ASN A 99 0.01 -10.25 -1.14
N GLN A 100 -0.23 -9.55 -2.25
CA GLN A 100 0.66 -9.56 -3.41
C GLN A 100 1.99 -8.85 -3.10
N LEU A 101 1.93 -7.66 -2.51
CA LEU A 101 3.10 -6.88 -2.14
C LEU A 101 4.05 -7.65 -1.22
N ARG A 102 3.51 -8.41 -0.26
CA ARG A 102 4.28 -9.20 0.69
C ARG A 102 5.10 -10.32 0.03
N ARG A 103 4.72 -10.79 -1.16
CA ARG A 103 5.47 -11.82 -1.89
C ARG A 103 6.88 -11.35 -2.27
N SER A 104 7.10 -10.06 -2.39
CA SER A 104 8.41 -9.48 -2.71
C SER A 104 9.44 -9.63 -1.58
N ASP A 105 9.02 -9.85 -0.32
CA ASP A 105 9.83 -9.99 0.91
C ASP A 105 10.94 -8.92 1.11
N SER A 106 11.01 -7.94 0.20
CA SER A 106 12.01 -6.85 0.20
C SER A 106 11.53 -5.62 0.95
N VAL A 107 10.20 -5.41 1.00
CA VAL A 107 9.60 -4.21 1.56
C VAL A 107 9.68 -4.22 3.08
N ARG A 108 10.37 -3.23 3.64
CA ARG A 108 10.59 -3.07 5.08
C ARG A 108 9.90 -1.87 5.69
N ILE A 109 9.49 -0.93 4.85
CA ILE A 109 8.86 0.32 5.28
C ILE A 109 7.66 0.59 4.40
N ALA A 110 6.51 0.88 5.00
CA ALA A 110 5.32 1.39 4.34
C ALA A 110 5.03 2.82 4.81
N VAL A 111 4.87 3.74 3.86
CA VAL A 111 4.53 5.14 4.12
C VAL A 111 3.10 5.38 3.63
N LEU A 112 2.15 5.56 4.53
CA LEU A 112 0.75 5.85 4.22
C LEU A 112 0.58 7.36 4.04
N ALA A 113 0.46 7.81 2.80
CA ALA A 113 0.42 9.23 2.42
C ALA A 113 -0.86 9.62 1.68
N MET A 114 -1.94 8.86 1.86
CA MET A 114 -3.23 9.16 1.24
C MET A 114 -3.88 10.40 1.86
N PRO A 115 -4.62 11.19 1.07
CA PRO A 115 -5.16 12.47 1.53
C PRO A 115 -6.32 12.32 2.52
N ARG A 116 -6.99 11.18 2.57
CA ARG A 116 -8.10 10.90 3.49
C ARG A 116 -7.65 10.02 4.64
N HIS A 117 -7.87 10.47 5.87
CA HIS A 117 -7.51 9.72 7.07
C HIS A 117 -8.12 8.31 7.06
N GLY A 118 -9.41 8.18 6.77
CA GLY A 118 -10.08 6.87 6.71
C GLY A 118 -9.42 5.89 5.74
N ALA A 119 -8.88 6.35 4.62
CA ALA A 119 -8.15 5.49 3.69
C ALA A 119 -6.83 4.99 4.32
N ASN A 120 -6.09 5.85 5.04
CA ASN A 120 -4.89 5.44 5.77
C ASN A 120 -5.21 4.44 6.89
N VAL A 121 -6.37 4.62 7.57
CA VAL A 121 -6.87 3.67 8.59
C VAL A 121 -7.10 2.30 7.98
N THR A 122 -7.93 2.22 6.93
CA THR A 122 -8.24 0.95 6.26
C THR A 122 -6.98 0.29 5.68
N ALA A 123 -6.09 1.07 5.07
CA ALA A 123 -4.82 0.55 4.57
C ALA A 123 -3.94 -0.03 5.67
N LEU A 124 -3.89 0.61 6.85
CA LEU A 124 -3.16 0.10 8.01
C LEU A 124 -3.75 -1.23 8.51
N GLU A 125 -5.07 -1.35 8.52
CA GLU A 125 -5.76 -2.58 8.91
C GLU A 125 -5.44 -3.72 7.93
N CYS A 126 -5.59 -3.50 6.63
CA CYS A 126 -5.24 -4.47 5.59
C CYS A 126 -3.76 -4.87 5.61
N LEU A 127 -2.87 -3.89 5.80
CA LEU A 127 -1.42 -4.11 5.92
C LEU A 127 -1.10 -5.06 7.08
N ARG A 128 -1.74 -4.87 8.23
CA ARG A 128 -1.56 -5.76 9.40
C ARG A 128 -2.14 -7.14 9.19
N GLU A 129 -3.35 -7.21 8.64
CA GLU A 129 -4.01 -8.47 8.33
C GLU A 129 -3.19 -9.30 7.34
N SER A 130 -2.49 -8.66 6.39
CA SER A 130 -1.55 -9.34 5.49
C SER A 130 -0.33 -9.96 6.21
N GLY A 131 -0.10 -9.62 7.48
CA GLY A 131 1.07 -10.06 8.26
C GLY A 131 2.35 -9.27 7.95
N PHE A 132 2.24 -8.05 7.45
CA PHE A 132 3.40 -7.18 7.26
C PHE A 132 4.04 -6.84 8.60
N SER A 133 5.34 -7.11 8.74
CA SER A 133 6.13 -6.93 9.96
C SER A 133 7.08 -5.73 9.90
N GLY A 134 7.09 -4.99 8.79
CA GLY A 134 7.94 -3.82 8.60
C GLY A 134 7.48 -2.59 9.39
N LYS A 135 8.22 -1.53 9.27
CA LYS A 135 7.90 -0.24 9.90
C LYS A 135 6.82 0.49 9.10
N VAL A 136 5.92 1.17 9.81
CA VAL A 136 4.88 2.00 9.19
C VAL A 136 5.09 3.46 9.58
N ALA A 137 5.06 4.33 8.59
CA ALA A 137 4.93 5.77 8.76
C ALA A 137 3.60 6.24 8.14
N ALA A 138 2.99 7.26 8.71
CA ALA A 138 1.76 7.82 8.15
C ALA A 138 1.75 9.34 8.20
N VAL A 139 1.13 9.96 7.19
CA VAL A 139 0.79 11.37 7.23
C VAL A 139 -0.57 11.55 7.90
N ALA A 140 -0.69 12.63 8.66
CA ALA A 140 -1.91 13.09 9.30
C ALA A 140 -2.14 14.57 8.97
N ARG A 141 -3.38 15.04 9.10
CA ARG A 141 -3.73 16.45 8.94
C ARG A 141 -3.89 17.14 10.27
N TYR A 142 -4.37 16.39 11.28
CA TYR A 142 -4.73 16.86 12.60
C TYR A 142 -4.01 16.06 13.68
N ASP A 143 -3.91 16.61 14.87
CA ASP A 143 -3.16 16.01 15.98
C ASP A 143 -3.87 14.77 16.56
N ASP A 144 -5.20 14.72 16.49
CA ASP A 144 -5.98 13.53 16.85
C ASP A 144 -5.71 12.35 15.91
N GLU A 145 -5.53 12.60 14.61
CA GLU A 145 -5.10 11.59 13.64
C GLU A 145 -3.67 11.08 13.94
N VAL A 146 -2.76 11.98 14.35
CA VAL A 146 -1.41 11.60 14.79
C VAL A 146 -1.47 10.71 16.04
N GLN A 147 -2.27 11.09 17.01
CA GLN A 147 -2.45 10.32 18.23
C GLN A 147 -3.04 8.94 17.92
N TRP A 148 -4.11 8.90 17.12
CA TRP A 148 -4.72 7.65 16.67
C TRP A 148 -3.70 6.72 16.00
N ALA A 149 -2.89 7.24 15.09
CA ALA A 149 -1.89 6.45 14.37
C ALA A 149 -0.86 5.84 15.32
N ARG A 150 -0.38 6.61 16.31
CA ARG A 150 0.56 6.12 17.32
C ARG A 150 -0.04 5.02 18.20
N GLU A 151 -1.26 5.20 18.67
CA GLU A 151 -1.99 4.22 19.48
C GLU A 151 -2.22 2.91 18.71
N HIS A 152 -2.31 3.02 17.35
CA HIS A 152 -2.43 1.87 16.47
C HIS A 152 -1.09 1.37 15.90
N GLY A 153 0.05 1.69 16.55
CA GLY A 153 1.37 1.12 16.28
C GLY A 153 2.01 1.62 14.96
N VAL A 154 1.62 2.78 14.47
CA VAL A 154 2.38 3.50 13.46
C VAL A 154 3.62 4.09 14.14
N GLY A 155 4.80 3.69 13.67
CA GLY A 155 6.07 4.09 14.29
C GLY A 155 6.36 5.58 14.14
N ILE A 156 5.96 6.19 13.02
CA ILE A 156 6.12 7.63 12.73
C ILE A 156 4.80 8.15 12.18
N ALA A 157 4.16 9.06 12.91
CA ALA A 157 2.99 9.80 12.43
C ALA A 157 3.36 11.30 12.34
N PHE A 158 3.15 11.90 11.18
CA PHE A 158 3.57 13.27 10.87
C PHE A 158 2.39 14.14 10.48
N ASN A 159 2.16 15.24 11.23
CA ASN A 159 1.18 16.25 10.87
C ASN A 159 1.76 17.16 9.78
N VAL A 160 1.24 17.02 8.54
CA VAL A 160 1.77 17.75 7.37
C VAL A 160 1.58 19.26 7.46
N TYR A 161 0.52 19.73 8.12
CA TYR A 161 0.25 21.18 8.26
C TYR A 161 1.10 21.81 9.35
N ALA A 162 1.23 21.13 10.48
CA ALA A 162 2.12 21.58 11.55
C ALA A 162 3.58 21.58 11.08
N GLY A 163 4.01 20.54 10.37
CA GLY A 163 5.36 20.47 9.80
C GLY A 163 5.63 21.57 8.77
N ALA A 164 4.68 21.84 7.86
CA ALA A 164 4.81 22.93 6.90
C ALA A 164 4.87 24.31 7.59
N GLY A 165 4.12 24.51 8.66
CA GLY A 165 4.16 25.73 9.45
C GLY A 165 5.49 25.97 10.14
N LEU A 166 6.08 24.92 10.72
CA LEU A 166 7.42 24.99 11.34
C LEU A 166 8.49 25.32 10.28
N GLU A 167 8.49 24.60 9.16
CA GLU A 167 9.44 24.85 8.06
C GLU A 167 9.33 26.28 7.53
N LEU A 168 8.10 26.80 7.39
CA LEU A 168 7.91 28.19 6.97
C LEU A 168 8.50 29.18 7.98
N ALA A 169 8.34 28.90 9.28
CA ALA A 169 8.88 29.77 10.33
C ALA A 169 10.41 29.76 10.36
N ASP A 170 11.04 28.61 10.06
CA ASP A 170 12.50 28.47 10.02
C ASP A 170 13.15 29.17 8.81
N GLN A 171 12.35 29.52 7.78
CA GLN A 171 12.82 30.21 6.59
C GLN A 171 12.66 31.76 6.66
N VAL A 172 12.04 32.29 7.71
CA VAL A 172 11.84 33.75 7.91
C VAL A 172 12.93 34.32 8.79
#